data_5dc4abac48c0897474afeba1a9d2ea9c
#
_entry.id   5dc4abac48c0897474afeba1a9d2ea9c
#
_cell.length_a   1.000
_cell.length_b   1.000
_cell.length_c   1.000
_cell.angle_alpha   90.00
_cell.angle_beta   90.00
_cell.angle_gamma   90.00
#
_symmetry.space_group_name_H-M   'P 1'
#
loop_
_entity.id
_entity.type
_entity.pdbx_description
1 polymer ?
#
loop_
_entity_poly.entity_id
_entity_poly.type
_entity_poly.pdbx_seq_one_letter_code
_entity_poly.pdbx_strand_id
1 'polypeptide(L)'
;MVSITKLFGSYGSNCKLDSFNDEMKFFAKMSILDWCGVAYAAKKEPVSKIVSEMVKEENGINQARVISTGDKVSSRGAALANGATGHALDYDDTHFLFVGHPTSSALPAALALGEELGSSMEDILLAYMAGVEVSTRIGHILGYSHYNAGFHQTATSGSFGSTIVASKLLNLNEDQTINALGLVSTRASGIKSQFGTMGKPFHAGMAASNGIEAAKLSKLGFVSREDGIECEQGFFLTHGWDKKIP
;
A
#
# COMPACT_ATOMS: atom_id res chain seq x y z
N MET A 1 18.11 -14.69 -14.77
CA MET A 1 16.99 -13.73 -14.74
C MET A 1 17.27 -12.70 -13.64
N VAL A 2 17.01 -11.43 -13.89
CA VAL A 2 17.07 -10.42 -12.82
C VAL A 2 15.96 -10.71 -11.82
N SER A 3 16.27 -10.80 -10.53
CA SER A 3 15.24 -10.97 -9.49
C SER A 3 14.46 -9.68 -9.34
N ILE A 4 13.16 -9.73 -9.62
CA ILE A 4 12.25 -8.59 -9.51
C ILE A 4 12.08 -8.16 -8.05
N THR A 5 11.94 -9.14 -7.14
CA THR A 5 11.87 -8.86 -5.71
C THR A 5 13.10 -8.10 -5.23
N LYS A 6 14.30 -8.52 -5.64
CA LYS A 6 15.56 -7.84 -5.29
C LYS A 6 15.65 -6.43 -5.92
N LEU A 7 15.21 -6.27 -7.17
CA LEU A 7 15.19 -4.96 -7.83
C LEU A 7 14.32 -3.97 -7.06
N PHE A 8 13.11 -4.36 -6.68
CA PHE A 8 12.20 -3.51 -5.92
C PHE A 8 12.67 -3.31 -4.47
N GLY A 9 13.30 -4.31 -3.85
CA GLY A 9 13.90 -4.17 -2.53
C GLY A 9 15.04 -3.17 -2.50
N SER A 10 15.95 -3.26 -3.47
CA SER A 10 17.05 -2.31 -3.65
C SER A 10 16.55 -0.90 -3.94
N TYR A 11 15.58 -0.75 -4.85
CA TYR A 11 14.96 0.55 -5.13
C TYR A 11 14.29 1.14 -3.88
N GLY A 12 13.46 0.37 -3.17
CA GLY A 12 12.72 0.84 -1.99
C GLY A 12 13.64 1.30 -0.85
N SER A 13 14.75 0.58 -0.62
CA SER A 13 15.72 0.96 0.43
C SER A 13 16.56 2.17 0.04
N ASN A 14 16.97 2.29 -1.23
CA ASN A 14 17.99 3.24 -1.67
C ASN A 14 17.46 4.52 -2.33
N CYS A 15 16.19 4.56 -2.79
CA CYS A 15 15.65 5.74 -3.46
C CYS A 15 15.65 6.98 -2.56
N LYS A 16 15.88 8.15 -3.15
CA LYS A 16 15.95 9.44 -2.48
C LYS A 16 14.97 10.42 -3.11
N LEU A 17 14.58 11.47 -2.39
CA LEU A 17 13.64 12.47 -2.90
C LEU A 17 14.19 13.20 -4.14
N ASP A 18 15.49 13.34 -4.25
CA ASP A 18 16.16 13.94 -5.42
C ASP A 18 16.11 13.06 -6.68
N SER A 19 15.71 11.78 -6.53
CA SER A 19 15.46 10.90 -7.68
C SER A 19 14.18 11.27 -8.44
N PHE A 20 13.35 12.11 -7.86
CA PHE A 20 12.11 12.59 -8.45
C PHE A 20 12.23 14.06 -8.83
N ASN A 21 11.83 14.40 -10.06
CA ASN A 21 11.83 15.79 -10.52
C ASN A 21 10.68 16.60 -9.86
N ASP A 22 10.68 17.92 -10.05
CA ASP A 22 9.71 18.81 -9.40
C ASP A 22 8.28 18.59 -9.90
N GLU A 23 8.09 18.19 -11.16
CA GLU A 23 6.78 17.85 -11.72
C GLU A 23 6.20 16.61 -11.04
N MET A 24 7.00 15.55 -10.86
CA MET A 24 6.58 14.34 -10.13
C MET A 24 6.20 14.66 -8.69
N LYS A 25 7.01 15.49 -8.00
CA LYS A 25 6.71 15.93 -6.62
C LYS A 25 5.44 16.77 -6.57
N PHE A 26 5.20 17.61 -7.58
CA PHE A 26 3.96 18.40 -7.68
C PHE A 26 2.74 17.51 -7.81
N PHE A 27 2.73 16.56 -8.75
CA PHE A 27 1.60 15.63 -8.92
C PHE A 27 1.39 14.75 -7.66
N ALA A 28 2.47 14.29 -7.03
CA ALA A 28 2.36 13.54 -5.78
C ALA A 28 1.67 14.34 -4.67
N LYS A 29 2.01 15.63 -4.52
CA LYS A 29 1.34 16.53 -3.57
C LYS A 29 -0.13 16.76 -3.92
N MET A 30 -0.46 16.85 -5.22
CA MET A 30 -1.85 16.99 -5.66
C MET A 30 -2.66 15.71 -5.35
N SER A 31 -2.12 14.51 -5.61
CA SER A 31 -2.77 13.25 -5.25
C SER A 31 -2.97 13.11 -3.72
N ILE A 32 -2.00 13.55 -2.92
CA ILE A 32 -2.16 13.59 -1.45
C ILE A 32 -3.30 14.51 -1.05
N LEU A 33 -3.37 15.73 -1.62
CA LEU A 33 -4.42 16.70 -1.32
C LEU A 33 -5.80 16.18 -1.74
N ASP A 34 -5.89 15.61 -2.95
CA ASP A 34 -7.10 15.00 -3.48
C ASP A 34 -7.61 13.90 -2.56
N TRP A 35 -6.74 12.92 -2.26
CA TRP A 35 -7.10 11.82 -1.38
C TRP A 35 -7.54 12.28 0.03
N CYS A 36 -6.88 13.29 0.60
CA CYS A 36 -7.28 13.87 1.88
C CYS A 36 -8.68 14.48 1.81
N GLY A 37 -9.01 15.17 0.71
CA GLY A 37 -10.34 15.72 0.46
C GLY A 37 -11.41 14.63 0.36
N VAL A 38 -11.12 13.57 -0.41
CA VAL A 38 -12.02 12.41 -0.56
C VAL A 38 -12.22 11.69 0.78
N ALA A 39 -11.14 11.42 1.52
CA ALA A 39 -11.23 10.78 2.83
C ALA A 39 -12.05 11.63 3.84
N TYR A 40 -11.86 12.94 3.83
CA TYR A 40 -12.65 13.83 4.69
C TYR A 40 -14.15 13.83 4.32
N ALA A 41 -14.47 13.83 3.03
CA ALA A 41 -15.85 13.72 2.55
C ALA A 41 -16.49 12.39 2.94
N ALA A 42 -15.71 11.29 2.86
CA ALA A 42 -16.17 9.92 3.11
C ALA A 42 -16.29 9.54 4.60
N LYS A 43 -15.90 10.40 5.52
CA LYS A 43 -15.84 10.03 6.96
C LYS A 43 -17.15 9.55 7.58
N LYS A 44 -18.31 9.85 6.97
CA LYS A 44 -19.64 9.44 7.43
C LYS A 44 -20.17 8.20 6.73
N GLU A 45 -19.44 7.69 5.73
CA GLU A 45 -19.85 6.47 5.01
C GLU A 45 -19.91 5.25 5.95
N PRO A 46 -20.83 4.31 5.70
CA PRO A 46 -20.98 3.14 6.56
C PRO A 46 -19.69 2.34 6.76
N VAL A 47 -18.90 2.13 5.70
CA VAL A 47 -17.62 1.40 5.80
C VAL A 47 -16.62 2.14 6.69
N SER A 48 -16.58 3.48 6.61
CA SER A 48 -15.70 4.30 7.44
C SER A 48 -16.02 4.16 8.93
N LYS A 49 -17.29 4.17 9.28
CA LYS A 49 -17.75 4.01 10.67
C LYS A 49 -17.45 2.60 11.19
N ILE A 50 -17.83 1.57 10.44
CA ILE A 50 -17.70 0.17 10.86
C ILE A 50 -16.24 -0.20 11.06
N VAL A 51 -15.36 0.13 10.10
CA VAL A 51 -13.94 -0.21 10.20
C VAL A 51 -13.27 0.61 11.30
N SER A 52 -13.65 1.88 11.49
CA SER A 52 -13.10 2.70 12.57
C SER A 52 -13.49 2.17 13.95
N GLU A 53 -14.71 1.70 14.13
CA GLU A 53 -15.16 1.09 15.37
C GLU A 53 -14.42 -0.21 15.65
N MET A 54 -14.30 -1.09 14.66
CA MET A 54 -13.57 -2.35 14.78
C MET A 54 -12.12 -2.13 15.25
N VAL A 55 -11.37 -1.22 14.60
CA VAL A 55 -9.96 -0.99 14.99
C VAL A 55 -9.81 -0.30 16.35
N LYS A 56 -10.84 0.43 16.78
CA LYS A 56 -10.89 1.02 18.12
C LYS A 56 -11.13 -0.05 19.19
N GLU A 57 -12.02 -1.01 18.93
CA GLU A 57 -12.30 -2.13 19.83
C GLU A 57 -11.10 -3.05 20.06
N GLU A 58 -10.16 -3.14 19.08
CA GLU A 58 -8.89 -3.85 19.25
C GLU A 58 -8.04 -3.30 20.42
N ASN A 59 -8.32 -2.08 20.87
CA ASN A 59 -7.67 -1.41 22.02
C ASN A 59 -6.14 -1.46 21.98
N GLY A 60 -5.58 -1.26 20.79
CA GLY A 60 -4.14 -1.24 20.57
C GLY A 60 -3.45 0.02 21.08
N ILE A 61 -2.13 0.09 20.90
CA ILE A 61 -1.33 1.26 21.28
C ILE A 61 -1.75 2.48 20.45
N ASN A 62 -1.91 3.64 21.08
CA ASN A 62 -2.31 4.90 20.46
C ASN A 62 -1.19 5.53 19.63
N GLN A 63 -0.99 5.07 18.39
CA GLN A 63 0.11 5.45 17.51
C GLN A 63 -0.29 6.43 16.42
N ALA A 64 -1.47 6.26 15.80
CA ALA A 64 -1.88 7.04 14.64
C ALA A 64 -3.39 7.31 14.63
N ARG A 65 -3.80 8.42 13.98
CA ARG A 65 -5.18 8.89 13.96
C ARG A 65 -6.02 8.20 12.89
N VAL A 66 -7.23 7.89 13.26
CA VAL A 66 -8.33 7.54 12.34
C VAL A 66 -8.99 8.83 11.87
N ILE A 67 -8.98 9.09 10.56
CA ILE A 67 -9.46 10.35 9.95
C ILE A 67 -10.96 10.57 10.22
N SER A 68 -11.76 9.50 10.22
CA SER A 68 -13.22 9.60 10.39
C SER A 68 -13.64 10.00 11.80
N THR A 69 -12.90 9.58 12.84
CA THR A 69 -13.26 9.77 14.25
C THR A 69 -12.31 10.66 15.03
N GLY A 70 -11.04 10.78 14.61
CA GLY A 70 -9.97 11.45 15.34
C GLY A 70 -9.35 10.61 16.45
N ASP A 71 -9.86 9.41 16.72
CA ASP A 71 -9.30 8.47 17.71
C ASP A 71 -7.90 8.02 17.29
N LYS A 72 -7.03 7.77 18.27
CA LYS A 72 -5.74 7.13 18.04
C LYS A 72 -5.84 5.62 18.29
N VAL A 73 -5.32 4.86 17.34
CA VAL A 73 -5.23 3.39 17.39
C VAL A 73 -3.83 2.94 16.94
N SER A 74 -3.58 1.65 16.83
CA SER A 74 -2.33 1.16 16.24
C SER A 74 -2.15 1.70 14.81
N SER A 75 -0.92 1.91 14.35
CA SER A 75 -0.66 2.40 12.99
C SER A 75 -1.25 1.47 11.91
N ARG A 76 -1.26 0.16 12.15
CA ARG A 76 -1.93 -0.82 11.27
C ARG A 76 -3.45 -0.58 11.23
N GLY A 77 -4.06 -0.41 12.39
CA GLY A 77 -5.49 -0.12 12.50
C GLY A 77 -5.85 1.21 11.84
N ALA A 78 -5.07 2.26 12.07
CA ALA A 78 -5.26 3.56 11.43
C ALA A 78 -5.13 3.47 9.91
N ALA A 79 -4.12 2.75 9.39
CA ALA A 79 -3.94 2.55 7.95
C ALA A 79 -5.12 1.78 7.34
N LEU A 80 -5.62 0.75 8.02
CA LEU A 80 -6.81 0.00 7.61
C LEU A 80 -8.05 0.89 7.52
N ALA A 81 -8.36 1.62 8.58
CA ALA A 81 -9.54 2.48 8.64
C ALA A 81 -9.46 3.65 7.66
N ASN A 82 -8.30 4.30 7.56
CA ASN A 82 -8.08 5.44 6.69
C ASN A 82 -8.09 5.04 5.21
N GLY A 83 -7.49 3.91 4.85
CA GLY A 83 -7.53 3.39 3.48
C GLY A 83 -8.95 3.02 3.04
N ALA A 84 -9.71 2.35 3.89
CA ALA A 84 -11.13 2.05 3.65
C ALA A 84 -11.96 3.34 3.51
N THR A 85 -11.67 4.36 4.32
CA THR A 85 -12.35 5.67 4.26
C THR A 85 -12.00 6.41 2.98
N GLY A 86 -10.71 6.51 2.62
CA GLY A 86 -10.25 7.24 1.44
C GLY A 86 -10.73 6.66 0.12
N HIS A 87 -11.10 5.38 0.10
CA HIS A 87 -11.62 4.69 -1.09
C HIS A 87 -13.15 4.49 -1.09
N ALA A 88 -13.85 5.00 -0.06
CA ALA A 88 -15.29 4.73 0.12
C ALA A 88 -16.18 5.37 -0.94
N LEU A 89 -15.81 6.52 -1.48
CA LEU A 89 -16.57 7.25 -2.52
C LEU A 89 -16.12 6.92 -3.94
N ASP A 90 -15.02 6.19 -4.12
CA ASP A 90 -14.43 5.87 -5.43
C ASP A 90 -14.08 7.12 -6.28
N TYR A 91 -13.70 8.22 -5.60
CA TYR A 91 -13.32 9.51 -6.20
C TYR A 91 -11.81 9.73 -6.21
N ASP A 92 -11.07 8.89 -5.50
CA ASP A 92 -9.63 8.89 -5.42
C ASP A 92 -8.96 8.57 -6.77
N ASP A 93 -7.71 9.00 -6.91
CA ASP A 93 -6.94 8.93 -8.14
C ASP A 93 -6.91 7.54 -8.79
N THR A 94 -6.78 7.49 -10.12
CA THR A 94 -6.62 6.27 -10.89
C THR A 94 -5.35 6.31 -11.72
N HIS A 95 -4.75 5.13 -11.97
CA HIS A 95 -3.57 5.02 -12.81
C HIS A 95 -3.72 3.87 -13.81
N PHE A 96 -3.62 4.16 -15.12
CA PHE A 96 -3.89 3.21 -16.18
C PHE A 96 -2.97 1.98 -16.18
N LEU A 97 -1.67 2.17 -15.90
CA LEU A 97 -0.72 1.05 -15.83
C LEU A 97 -0.92 0.21 -14.56
N PHE A 98 -1.36 0.85 -13.49
CA PHE A 98 -1.69 0.16 -12.24
C PHE A 98 -3.06 -0.54 -12.31
N VAL A 99 -3.95 -0.08 -13.16
CA VAL A 99 -5.36 -0.53 -13.30
C VAL A 99 -6.10 -0.48 -11.94
N GLY A 100 -5.99 0.65 -11.24
CA GLY A 100 -6.58 0.84 -9.92
C GLY A 100 -6.20 2.19 -9.31
N HIS A 101 -6.29 2.29 -7.98
CA HIS A 101 -6.19 3.51 -7.19
C HIS A 101 -4.94 3.49 -6.29
N PRO A 102 -3.76 3.92 -6.79
CA PRO A 102 -2.49 3.72 -6.08
C PRO A 102 -2.40 4.51 -4.79
N THR A 103 -2.95 5.73 -4.74
CA THR A 103 -2.88 6.57 -3.54
C THR A 103 -3.65 5.97 -2.37
N SER A 104 -4.79 5.32 -2.62
CA SER A 104 -5.63 4.78 -1.55
C SER A 104 -5.03 3.59 -0.78
N SER A 105 -4.02 2.93 -1.32
CA SER A 105 -3.25 1.92 -0.60
C SER A 105 -1.96 2.48 0.01
N ALA A 106 -1.22 3.31 -0.73
CA ALA A 106 0.09 3.80 -0.31
C ALA A 106 0.02 4.91 0.75
N LEU A 107 -0.85 5.91 0.55
CA LEU A 107 -0.91 7.08 1.42
C LEU A 107 -1.41 6.78 2.85
N PRO A 108 -2.43 5.94 3.07
CA PRO A 108 -2.84 5.58 4.44
C PRO A 108 -1.72 4.91 5.24
N ALA A 109 -0.90 4.07 4.60
CA ALA A 109 0.28 3.49 5.22
C ALA A 109 1.33 4.56 5.56
N ALA A 110 1.57 5.51 4.65
CA ALA A 110 2.52 6.59 4.83
C ALA A 110 2.13 7.52 5.99
N LEU A 111 0.86 7.92 6.05
CA LEU A 111 0.36 8.83 7.09
C LEU A 111 0.33 8.14 8.45
N ALA A 112 -0.19 6.92 8.53
CA ALA A 112 -0.32 6.22 9.81
C ALA A 112 1.04 5.84 10.40
N LEU A 113 1.95 5.30 9.61
CA LEU A 113 3.29 4.95 10.09
C LEU A 113 4.14 6.20 10.30
N GLY A 114 3.99 7.23 9.46
CA GLY A 114 4.65 8.53 9.64
C GLY A 114 4.24 9.21 10.96
N GLU A 115 2.95 9.18 11.36
CA GLU A 115 2.50 9.69 12.66
C GLU A 115 3.09 8.88 13.83
N GLU A 116 3.11 7.54 13.73
CA GLU A 116 3.75 6.68 14.74
C GLU A 116 5.21 7.04 14.96
N LEU A 117 5.96 7.30 13.88
CA LEU A 117 7.40 7.54 13.90
C LEU A 117 7.78 9.01 14.10
N GLY A 118 6.82 9.94 14.03
CA GLY A 118 7.10 11.37 14.01
C GLY A 118 7.88 11.83 12.78
N SER A 119 7.66 11.19 11.65
CA SER A 119 8.36 11.46 10.40
C SER A 119 8.04 12.84 9.84
N SER A 120 9.00 13.44 9.14
CA SER A 120 8.77 14.69 8.42
C SER A 120 7.82 14.51 7.22
N MET A 121 7.22 15.60 6.74
CA MET A 121 6.41 15.55 5.52
C MET A 121 7.24 15.19 4.28
N GLU A 122 8.53 15.48 4.28
CA GLU A 122 9.45 15.08 3.20
C GLU A 122 9.67 13.56 3.22
N ASP A 123 9.85 12.96 4.39
CA ASP A 123 9.96 11.49 4.54
C ASP A 123 8.68 10.79 4.10
N ILE A 124 7.52 11.33 4.49
CA ILE A 124 6.21 10.81 4.09
C ILE A 124 6.03 10.92 2.56
N LEU A 125 6.39 12.06 1.96
CA LEU A 125 6.31 12.26 0.52
C LEU A 125 7.22 11.27 -0.23
N LEU A 126 8.48 11.12 0.21
CA LEU A 126 9.44 10.18 -0.39
C LEU A 126 8.89 8.75 -0.32
N ALA A 127 8.47 8.32 0.86
CA ALA A 127 7.95 6.97 1.06
C ALA A 127 6.71 6.70 0.19
N TYR A 128 5.77 7.64 0.16
CA TYR A 128 4.58 7.57 -0.68
C TYR A 128 4.93 7.43 -2.17
N MET A 129 5.79 8.30 -2.70
CA MET A 129 6.21 8.26 -4.11
C MET A 129 6.91 6.96 -4.46
N ALA A 130 7.79 6.46 -3.59
CA ALA A 130 8.47 5.18 -3.78
C ALA A 130 7.47 4.00 -3.81
N GLY A 131 6.46 4.03 -2.93
CA GLY A 131 5.41 3.02 -2.89
C GLY A 131 4.51 3.03 -4.12
N VAL A 132 4.10 4.21 -4.59
CA VAL A 132 3.31 4.36 -5.82
C VAL A 132 4.08 3.84 -7.03
N GLU A 133 5.37 4.15 -7.15
CA GLU A 133 6.23 3.67 -8.24
C GLU A 133 6.29 2.15 -8.29
N VAL A 134 6.56 1.48 -7.17
CA VAL A 134 6.65 0.01 -7.12
C VAL A 134 5.29 -0.64 -7.38
N SER A 135 4.22 -0.16 -6.75
CA SER A 135 2.88 -0.70 -6.98
C SER A 135 2.44 -0.57 -8.43
N THR A 136 2.77 0.56 -9.08
CA THR A 136 2.45 0.80 -10.49
C THR A 136 3.21 -0.15 -11.40
N ARG A 137 4.50 -0.39 -11.15
CA ARG A 137 5.30 -1.37 -11.93
C ARG A 137 4.81 -2.79 -11.76
N ILE A 138 4.48 -3.21 -10.54
CA ILE A 138 3.88 -4.53 -10.30
C ILE A 138 2.54 -4.65 -11.03
N GLY A 139 1.68 -3.64 -10.92
CA GLY A 139 0.40 -3.59 -11.62
C GLY A 139 0.56 -3.64 -13.14
N HIS A 140 1.56 -2.95 -13.69
CA HIS A 140 1.88 -2.99 -15.12
C HIS A 140 2.34 -4.38 -15.59
N ILE A 141 3.19 -5.05 -14.81
CA ILE A 141 3.65 -6.42 -15.11
C ILE A 141 2.48 -7.41 -15.10
N LEU A 142 1.58 -7.33 -14.14
CA LEU A 142 0.37 -8.15 -14.05
C LEU A 142 -0.64 -7.82 -15.16
N GLY A 143 -0.73 -6.54 -15.52
CA GLY A 143 -1.56 -6.04 -16.61
C GLY A 143 -3.06 -6.32 -16.45
N TYR A 144 -3.76 -6.23 -17.56
CA TYR A 144 -5.20 -6.50 -17.61
C TYR A 144 -5.55 -7.98 -17.42
N SER A 145 -4.62 -8.92 -17.63
CA SER A 145 -4.84 -10.35 -17.38
C SER A 145 -5.24 -10.61 -15.95
N HIS A 146 -4.52 -10.00 -14.99
CA HIS A 146 -4.81 -10.07 -13.57
C HIS A 146 -6.19 -9.45 -13.23
N TYR A 147 -6.46 -8.26 -13.75
CA TYR A 147 -7.76 -7.60 -13.56
C TYR A 147 -8.92 -8.42 -14.14
N ASN A 148 -8.75 -9.00 -15.34
CA ASN A 148 -9.76 -9.82 -16.00
C ASN A 148 -9.96 -11.19 -15.32
N ALA A 149 -8.92 -11.73 -14.68
CA ALA A 149 -9.03 -12.91 -13.84
C ALA A 149 -9.87 -12.68 -12.56
N GLY A 150 -10.17 -11.43 -12.24
CA GLY A 150 -11.04 -11.08 -11.13
C GLY A 150 -10.34 -10.47 -9.91
N PHE A 151 -9.08 -10.09 -10.03
CA PHE A 151 -8.35 -9.43 -8.95
C PHE A 151 -8.54 -7.91 -8.94
N HIS A 152 -8.51 -7.31 -7.74
CA HIS A 152 -8.55 -5.86 -7.55
C HIS A 152 -7.13 -5.35 -7.30
N GLN A 153 -6.53 -4.69 -8.27
CA GLN A 153 -5.12 -4.28 -8.21
C GLN A 153 -4.81 -3.28 -7.10
N THR A 154 -5.76 -2.41 -6.73
CA THR A 154 -5.64 -1.55 -5.55
C THR A 154 -5.29 -2.33 -4.29
N ALA A 155 -5.83 -3.55 -4.16
CA ALA A 155 -5.53 -4.44 -3.04
C ALA A 155 -4.25 -5.24 -3.26
N THR A 156 -4.14 -5.91 -4.41
CA THR A 156 -3.05 -6.85 -4.69
C THR A 156 -1.71 -6.13 -4.91
N SER A 157 -1.58 -5.37 -5.98
CA SER A 157 -0.37 -4.58 -6.28
C SER A 157 -0.14 -3.48 -5.22
N GLY A 158 -1.22 -2.89 -4.69
CA GLY A 158 -1.16 -1.88 -3.64
C GLY A 158 -0.52 -2.37 -2.34
N SER A 159 -0.65 -3.65 -1.99
CA SER A 159 0.03 -4.22 -0.82
C SER A 159 1.56 -4.14 -0.93
N PHE A 160 2.13 -4.34 -2.12
CA PHE A 160 3.56 -4.18 -2.34
C PHE A 160 3.99 -2.70 -2.23
N GLY A 161 3.20 -1.78 -2.80
CA GLY A 161 3.45 -0.34 -2.64
C GLY A 161 3.46 0.08 -1.19
N SER A 162 2.46 -0.33 -0.43
CA SER A 162 2.38 -0.05 1.02
C SER A 162 3.54 -0.67 1.81
N THR A 163 4.06 -1.81 1.36
CA THR A 163 5.25 -2.44 1.95
C THR A 163 6.50 -1.58 1.72
N ILE A 164 6.68 -1.04 0.51
CA ILE A 164 7.78 -0.10 0.23
C ILE A 164 7.66 1.18 1.04
N VAL A 165 6.45 1.75 1.14
CA VAL A 165 6.17 2.89 2.02
C VAL A 165 6.66 2.61 3.44
N ALA A 166 6.21 1.51 4.02
CA ALA A 166 6.53 1.14 5.39
C ALA A 166 8.02 0.82 5.57
N SER A 167 8.63 0.11 4.61
CA SER A 167 10.07 -0.19 4.63
C SER A 167 10.91 1.08 4.62
N LYS A 168 10.52 2.07 3.78
CA LYS A 168 11.21 3.36 3.70
C LYS A 168 11.15 4.14 5.00
N LEU A 169 9.96 4.30 5.58
CA LEU A 169 9.77 5.02 6.85
C LEU A 169 10.46 4.32 8.04
N LEU A 170 10.50 3.00 8.05
CA LEU A 170 11.19 2.21 9.07
C LEU A 170 12.71 2.15 8.87
N ASN A 171 13.25 2.75 7.80
CA ASN A 171 14.65 2.70 7.40
C ASN A 171 15.19 1.26 7.31
N LEU A 172 14.40 0.37 6.68
CA LEU A 172 14.84 -1.00 6.43
C LEU A 172 15.99 -1.01 5.43
N ASN A 173 16.97 -1.90 5.66
CA ASN A 173 18.00 -2.16 4.67
C ASN A 173 17.44 -2.98 3.50
N GLU A 174 18.28 -3.23 2.49
CA GLU A 174 17.88 -3.94 1.27
C GLU A 174 17.35 -5.34 1.57
N ASP A 175 18.07 -6.14 2.38
CA ASP A 175 17.65 -7.51 2.72
C ASP A 175 16.33 -7.53 3.50
N GLN A 176 16.15 -6.60 4.43
CA GLN A 176 14.90 -6.45 5.16
C GLN A 176 13.75 -6.06 4.22
N THR A 177 13.99 -5.15 3.27
CA THR A 177 12.97 -4.75 2.30
C THR A 177 12.60 -5.90 1.37
N ILE A 178 13.57 -6.69 0.93
CA ILE A 178 13.34 -7.92 0.14
C ILE A 178 12.48 -8.91 0.95
N ASN A 179 12.81 -9.16 2.21
CA ASN A 179 12.01 -10.04 3.07
C ASN A 179 10.58 -9.51 3.29
N ALA A 180 10.40 -8.20 3.46
CA ALA A 180 9.07 -7.61 3.59
C ALA A 180 8.24 -7.81 2.30
N LEU A 181 8.85 -7.64 1.12
CA LEU A 181 8.21 -7.88 -0.18
C LEU A 181 7.85 -9.37 -0.38
N GLY A 182 8.75 -10.28 -0.02
CA GLY A 182 8.49 -11.71 -0.05
C GLY A 182 7.34 -12.11 0.88
N LEU A 183 7.28 -11.53 2.07
CA LEU A 183 6.20 -11.80 3.03
C LEU A 183 4.85 -11.26 2.54
N VAL A 184 4.81 -10.04 2.03
CA VAL A 184 3.55 -9.44 1.60
C VAL A 184 2.93 -10.15 0.40
N SER A 185 3.72 -10.87 -0.40
CA SER A 185 3.21 -11.64 -1.54
C SER A 185 2.14 -12.66 -1.13
N THR A 186 2.22 -13.21 0.09
CA THR A 186 1.20 -14.12 0.63
C THR A 186 0.01 -13.41 1.29
N ARG A 187 0.06 -12.08 1.41
CA ARG A 187 -0.99 -11.23 2.00
C ARG A 187 -1.71 -10.37 0.95
N ALA A 188 -1.14 -10.22 -0.22
CA ALA A 188 -1.64 -9.40 -1.31
C ALA A 188 -2.87 -10.06 -1.96
N SER A 189 -4.06 -9.73 -1.50
CA SER A 189 -5.33 -10.31 -1.91
C SER A 189 -6.40 -9.25 -2.10
N GLY A 190 -7.48 -9.63 -2.76
CA GLY A 190 -8.65 -8.79 -3.04
C GLY A 190 -9.25 -9.13 -4.39
N ILE A 191 -10.56 -9.36 -4.43
CA ILE A 191 -11.24 -9.84 -5.65
C ILE A 191 -12.39 -8.91 -6.04
N LYS A 192 -12.60 -8.76 -7.32
CA LYS A 192 -13.60 -7.86 -7.94
C LYS A 192 -15.05 -8.26 -7.65
N SER A 193 -15.29 -9.47 -7.16
CA SER A 193 -16.64 -9.87 -6.72
C SER A 193 -17.17 -8.98 -5.59
N GLN A 194 -16.30 -8.22 -4.92
CA GLN A 194 -16.68 -7.26 -3.89
C GLN A 194 -17.00 -5.86 -4.44
N PHE A 195 -16.91 -5.63 -5.74
CA PHE A 195 -17.29 -4.35 -6.34
C PHE A 195 -18.78 -4.08 -6.12
N GLY A 196 -19.11 -2.82 -5.79
CA GLY A 196 -20.46 -2.43 -5.41
C GLY A 196 -20.81 -2.71 -3.94
N THR A 197 -19.90 -3.27 -3.15
CA THR A 197 -20.07 -3.49 -1.70
C THR A 197 -19.03 -2.73 -0.89
N MET A 198 -19.16 -2.70 0.43
CA MET A 198 -18.15 -2.16 1.34
C MET A 198 -16.81 -2.91 1.29
N GLY A 199 -16.78 -4.11 0.72
CA GLY A 199 -15.58 -4.90 0.51
C GLY A 199 -14.58 -4.23 -0.45
N LYS A 200 -15.04 -3.49 -1.47
CA LYS A 200 -14.13 -2.78 -2.40
C LYS A 200 -13.27 -1.74 -1.67
N PRO A 201 -13.83 -0.73 -0.97
CA PRO A 201 -13.00 0.23 -0.23
C PRO A 201 -12.20 -0.41 0.90
N PHE A 202 -12.69 -1.43 1.56
CA PHE A 202 -11.96 -2.19 2.57
C PHE A 202 -10.63 -2.76 2.03
N HIS A 203 -10.58 -3.16 0.77
CA HIS A 203 -9.36 -3.67 0.13
C HIS A 203 -8.19 -2.67 0.17
N ALA A 204 -8.44 -1.36 -0.01
CA ALA A 204 -7.40 -0.34 0.04
C ALA A 204 -6.79 -0.24 1.45
N GLY A 205 -7.64 -0.25 2.47
CA GLY A 205 -7.19 -0.26 3.87
C GLY A 205 -6.43 -1.53 4.23
N MET A 206 -6.91 -2.69 3.76
CA MET A 206 -6.25 -3.98 3.97
C MET A 206 -4.84 -3.97 3.34
N ALA A 207 -4.69 -3.45 2.12
CA ALA A 207 -3.39 -3.32 1.47
C ALA A 207 -2.42 -2.43 2.27
N ALA A 208 -2.90 -1.29 2.77
CA ALA A 208 -2.11 -0.38 3.61
C ALA A 208 -1.65 -1.05 4.92
N SER A 209 -2.56 -1.75 5.61
CA SER A 209 -2.27 -2.47 6.84
C SER A 209 -1.29 -3.64 6.62
N ASN A 210 -1.47 -4.41 5.54
CA ASN A 210 -0.59 -5.53 5.19
C ASN A 210 0.86 -5.08 4.95
N GLY A 211 1.05 -3.94 4.28
CA GLY A 211 2.38 -3.38 4.05
C GLY A 211 3.10 -3.01 5.34
N ILE A 212 2.41 -2.35 6.28
CA ILE A 212 2.97 -2.00 7.59
C ILE A 212 3.33 -3.28 8.37
N GLU A 213 2.47 -4.29 8.36
CA GLU A 213 2.71 -5.56 9.05
C GLU A 213 3.96 -6.25 8.50
N ALA A 214 4.04 -6.40 7.18
CA ALA A 214 5.17 -7.08 6.53
C ALA A 214 6.50 -6.39 6.84
N ALA A 215 6.54 -5.05 6.75
CA ALA A 215 7.74 -4.27 7.04
C ALA A 215 8.13 -4.35 8.53
N LYS A 216 7.18 -4.26 9.47
CA LYS A 216 7.45 -4.40 10.90
C LYS A 216 7.96 -5.79 11.26
N LEU A 217 7.39 -6.85 10.70
CA LEU A 217 7.87 -8.22 10.90
C LEU A 217 9.30 -8.38 10.39
N SER A 218 9.59 -7.88 9.19
CA SER A 218 10.94 -7.94 8.64
C SER A 218 11.95 -7.15 9.47
N LYS A 219 11.56 -5.99 10.02
CA LYS A 219 12.40 -5.22 10.95
C LYS A 219 12.79 -6.02 12.19
N LEU A 220 11.90 -6.90 12.66
CA LEU A 220 12.13 -7.79 13.80
C LEU A 220 12.93 -9.05 13.44
N GLY A 221 13.36 -9.20 12.18
CA GLY A 221 14.15 -10.34 11.73
C GLY A 221 13.33 -11.50 11.14
N PHE A 222 12.06 -11.27 10.78
CA PHE A 222 11.26 -12.27 10.07
C PHE A 222 11.86 -12.52 8.70
N VAL A 223 12.15 -13.79 8.39
CA VAL A 223 12.70 -14.22 7.10
C VAL A 223 11.59 -14.80 6.24
N SER A 224 11.52 -14.33 5.02
CA SER A 224 10.63 -14.83 3.97
C SER A 224 11.41 -15.22 2.73
N ARG A 225 10.70 -15.61 1.67
CA ARG A 225 11.32 -15.97 0.40
C ARG A 225 11.79 -14.72 -0.35
N GLU A 226 13.07 -14.67 -0.74
CA GLU A 226 13.71 -13.52 -1.39
C GLU A 226 13.32 -13.31 -2.87
N ASP A 227 12.62 -14.27 -3.48
CA ASP A 227 12.09 -14.24 -4.85
C ASP A 227 10.56 -14.51 -4.87
N GLY A 228 9.86 -14.17 -3.78
CA GLY A 228 8.44 -14.48 -3.58
C GLY A 228 7.50 -13.85 -4.60
N ILE A 229 7.92 -12.82 -5.33
CA ILE A 229 7.13 -12.20 -6.41
C ILE A 229 7.21 -13.04 -7.68
N GLU A 230 8.42 -13.43 -8.13
CA GLU A 230 8.67 -14.00 -9.46
C GLU A 230 8.97 -15.50 -9.49
N CYS A 231 9.15 -16.18 -8.35
CA CYS A 231 9.46 -17.62 -8.34
C CYS A 231 8.30 -18.47 -8.91
N GLU A 232 8.55 -19.77 -9.14
CA GLU A 232 7.63 -20.68 -9.82
C GLU A 232 6.23 -20.74 -9.18
N GLN A 233 6.13 -20.63 -7.86
CA GLN A 233 4.86 -20.54 -7.12
C GLN A 233 4.68 -19.15 -6.50
N GLY A 234 5.37 -18.15 -7.03
CA GLY A 234 5.34 -16.79 -6.57
C GLY A 234 4.09 -16.04 -7.01
N PHE A 235 4.00 -14.79 -6.54
CA PHE A 235 2.82 -13.95 -6.72
C PHE A 235 2.43 -13.78 -8.19
N PHE A 236 3.37 -13.53 -9.09
CA PHE A 236 3.06 -13.31 -10.50
C PHE A 236 2.43 -14.54 -11.16
N LEU A 237 3.01 -15.71 -10.99
CA LEU A 237 2.51 -16.93 -11.64
C LEU A 237 1.18 -17.41 -11.05
N THR A 238 0.95 -17.19 -9.77
CA THR A 238 -0.30 -17.58 -9.10
C THR A 238 -1.45 -16.60 -9.35
N HIS A 239 -1.15 -15.35 -9.72
CA HIS A 239 -2.14 -14.28 -9.87
C HIS A 239 -2.38 -13.83 -11.32
N GLY A 240 -2.05 -14.66 -12.30
CA GLY A 240 -2.47 -14.43 -13.69
C GLY A 240 -1.47 -13.68 -14.57
N TRP A 241 -0.17 -13.77 -14.25
CA TRP A 241 0.86 -13.22 -15.11
C TRP A 241 1.01 -14.02 -16.42
N ASP A 242 0.98 -13.32 -17.54
CA ASP A 242 0.96 -13.89 -18.90
C ASP A 242 2.37 -14.21 -19.45
N LYS A 243 3.34 -14.49 -18.58
CA LYS A 243 4.74 -14.91 -18.88
C LYS A 243 5.54 -13.97 -19.82
N LYS A 244 5.08 -12.77 -20.08
CA LYS A 244 5.83 -11.78 -20.87
C LYS A 244 6.40 -10.69 -19.97
N ILE A 245 7.45 -11.04 -19.19
CA ILE A 245 8.39 -10.00 -18.78
C ILE A 245 9.31 -9.75 -19.97
N PRO A 246 9.55 -8.47 -20.34
CA PRO A 246 10.55 -8.13 -21.34
C PRO A 246 11.94 -8.59 -20.90
#